data_65a4cb4fb8b4a943db0e776bb077d0ab
#
_entry.id   65a4cb4fb8b4a943db0e776bb077d0ab
#
_cell.length_a   1.000
_cell.length_b   1.000
_cell.length_c   1.000
_cell.angle_alpha   90.00
_cell.angle_beta   90.00
_cell.angle_gamma   90.00
#
_symmetry.space_group_name_H-M   'P 1'
#
loop_
_entity.id
_entity.type
_entity.pdbx_description
1 polymer ?
#
loop_
_entity_poly.entity_id
_entity_poly.type
_entity_poly.pdbx_seq_one_letter_code
_entity_poly.pdbx_strand_id
1 'polypeptide(L)'
;MSLLLPIGTAALSLSPAERTSADEQLLEWHHEAAGYKVRHVPATLPDVLKTKRMLDWEYASVRERRLPEAFSAMQDQLQWLSSGVSDYEIAVPVHEIESCAAGTAYYKGVEKSVRYEQLGFIADQCDQMFPRLRIFLFDAHRVFSSPVTIFGPNLAVVYVGQCYLAFREVERVKSLSSHFDWLVREAVVDARNVSTHIRSLIER
;
A
#
# COMPACT_ATOMS: atom_id res chain seq x y z
N MET A 1 -36.61 3.67 -30.48
CA MET A 1 -35.46 2.92 -31.07
C MET A 1 -34.30 3.07 -30.10
N SER A 2 -34.17 2.13 -29.17
CA SER A 2 -33.20 2.17 -28.06
C SER A 2 -31.88 1.61 -28.57
N LEU A 3 -30.86 2.45 -28.65
CA LEU A 3 -29.49 2.05 -28.95
C LEU A 3 -28.91 1.36 -27.69
N LEU A 4 -29.03 0.04 -27.64
CA LEU A 4 -28.20 -0.80 -26.78
C LEU A 4 -26.78 -0.77 -27.36
N LEU A 5 -25.92 0.05 -26.75
CA LEU A 5 -24.48 -0.10 -26.93
C LEU A 5 -24.08 -1.47 -26.38
N PRO A 6 -23.30 -2.28 -27.10
CA PRO A 6 -22.79 -3.53 -26.55
C PRO A 6 -21.90 -3.17 -25.36
N ILE A 7 -22.34 -3.59 -24.17
CA ILE A 7 -21.46 -3.64 -23.02
C ILE A 7 -20.43 -4.71 -23.36
N GLY A 8 -19.27 -4.26 -23.87
CA GLY A 8 -18.11 -5.12 -24.01
C GLY A 8 -17.91 -5.81 -22.66
N THR A 9 -17.61 -7.09 -22.68
CA THR A 9 -17.31 -7.91 -21.51
C THR A 9 -16.26 -7.19 -20.69
N ALA A 10 -16.72 -6.44 -19.69
CA ALA A 10 -15.85 -5.60 -18.89
C ALA A 10 -14.88 -6.52 -18.16
N ALA A 11 -13.60 -6.32 -18.38
CA ALA A 11 -12.53 -6.92 -17.59
C ALA A 11 -12.45 -6.29 -16.18
N LEU A 12 -13.62 -5.96 -15.62
CA LEU A 12 -13.84 -5.49 -14.27
C LEU A 12 -14.41 -6.64 -13.46
N SER A 13 -13.66 -7.14 -12.49
CA SER A 13 -14.14 -8.10 -11.51
C SER A 13 -14.26 -7.45 -10.14
N LEU A 14 -15.34 -7.78 -9.43
CA LEU A 14 -15.54 -7.50 -8.03
C LEU A 14 -15.13 -8.73 -7.24
N SER A 15 -14.09 -8.60 -6.43
CA SER A 15 -13.71 -9.65 -5.47
C SER A 15 -14.09 -9.19 -4.07
N PRO A 16 -14.82 -10.02 -3.28
CA PRO A 16 -15.09 -9.69 -1.88
C PRO A 16 -13.78 -9.52 -1.12
N ALA A 17 -13.69 -8.47 -0.33
CA ALA A 17 -12.57 -8.25 0.59
C ALA A 17 -12.90 -8.80 1.98
N GLU A 18 -13.44 -10.03 2.06
CA GLU A 18 -13.35 -10.78 3.32
C GLU A 18 -11.87 -11.02 3.58
N ARG A 19 -11.34 -10.51 4.69
CA ARG A 19 -9.90 -10.33 4.91
C ARG A 19 -9.03 -11.56 4.64
N THR A 20 -9.49 -12.78 4.85
CA THR A 20 -8.75 -14.01 4.51
C THR A 20 -8.70 -14.32 3.02
N SER A 21 -9.81 -14.17 2.31
CA SER A 21 -9.83 -14.36 0.85
C SER A 21 -9.13 -13.22 0.12
N ALA A 22 -9.11 -12.03 0.73
CA ALA A 22 -8.38 -10.87 0.20
C ALA A 22 -6.86 -11.06 0.28
N ASP A 23 -6.36 -11.62 1.37
CA ASP A 23 -4.92 -11.85 1.56
C ASP A 23 -4.41 -12.95 0.61
N GLU A 24 -5.16 -14.05 0.43
CA GLU A 24 -4.87 -15.09 -0.56
C GLU A 24 -4.90 -14.52 -1.99
N GLN A 25 -5.91 -13.72 -2.32
CA GLN A 25 -6.05 -13.11 -3.63
C GLN A 25 -4.91 -12.10 -3.91
N LEU A 26 -4.49 -11.32 -2.91
CA LEU A 26 -3.34 -10.42 -3.05
C LEU A 26 -2.06 -11.20 -3.31
N LEU A 27 -1.85 -12.32 -2.63
CA LEU A 27 -0.69 -13.17 -2.85
C LEU A 27 -0.68 -13.77 -4.26
N GLU A 28 -1.83 -14.24 -4.77
CA GLU A 28 -1.98 -14.69 -6.16
C GLU A 28 -1.59 -13.58 -7.15
N TRP A 29 -2.05 -12.35 -6.94
CA TRP A 29 -1.71 -11.22 -7.80
C TRP A 29 -0.23 -10.84 -7.74
N HIS A 30 0.43 -11.01 -6.60
CA HIS A 30 1.88 -10.86 -6.51
C HIS A 30 2.61 -11.95 -7.33
N HIS A 31 2.13 -13.20 -7.29
CA HIS A 31 2.67 -14.28 -8.10
C HIS A 31 2.47 -14.02 -9.61
N GLU A 32 1.29 -13.54 -10.03
CA GLU A 32 1.05 -13.14 -11.41
C GLU A 32 2.00 -12.03 -11.89
N ALA A 33 2.37 -11.13 -10.98
CA ALA A 33 3.26 -10.00 -11.25
C ALA A 33 4.75 -10.30 -11.05
N ALA A 34 5.12 -11.56 -10.83
CA ALA A 34 6.51 -11.94 -10.63
C ALA A 34 7.42 -11.41 -11.75
N GLY A 35 8.49 -10.71 -11.38
CA GLY A 35 9.41 -10.07 -12.33
C GLY A 35 8.97 -8.69 -12.84
N TYR A 36 7.78 -8.25 -12.51
CA TYR A 36 7.30 -6.89 -12.79
C TYR A 36 7.35 -6.01 -11.53
N LYS A 37 7.35 -4.71 -11.76
CA LYS A 37 7.25 -3.73 -10.69
C LYS A 37 5.83 -3.71 -10.10
N VAL A 38 5.75 -3.67 -8.76
CA VAL A 38 4.52 -3.42 -8.03
C VAL A 38 4.48 -1.96 -7.57
N ARG A 39 3.38 -1.25 -7.84
CA ARG A 39 3.14 0.12 -7.41
C ARG A 39 1.95 0.14 -6.47
N HIS A 40 2.10 0.83 -5.35
CA HIS A 40 1.09 0.79 -4.28
C HIS A 40 0.84 2.17 -3.67
N VAL A 41 -0.44 2.54 -3.59
CA VAL A 41 -0.92 3.63 -2.76
C VAL A 41 -1.75 3.00 -1.64
N PRO A 42 -1.28 2.97 -0.40
CA PRO A 42 -1.99 2.37 0.72
C PRO A 42 -3.13 3.27 1.23
N ALA A 43 -4.07 2.68 1.97
CA ALA A 43 -5.13 3.43 2.65
C ALA A 43 -4.64 4.15 3.91
N THR A 44 -3.64 3.56 4.59
CA THR A 44 -2.94 4.09 5.78
C THR A 44 -1.44 3.84 5.60
N LEU A 45 -0.70 3.46 6.65
CA LEU A 45 0.66 2.94 6.46
C LEU A 45 0.64 1.64 5.65
N PRO A 46 1.67 1.38 4.80
CA PRO A 46 1.73 0.18 3.98
C PRO A 46 1.68 -1.10 4.83
N ASP A 47 0.71 -1.99 4.56
CA ASP A 47 0.52 -3.21 5.36
C ASP A 47 1.77 -4.10 5.38
N VAL A 48 2.46 -4.23 4.25
CA VAL A 48 3.72 -4.99 4.13
C VAL A 48 4.86 -4.46 5.02
N LEU A 49 4.75 -3.22 5.49
CA LEU A 49 5.73 -2.55 6.36
C LEU A 49 5.19 -2.28 7.76
N LYS A 50 4.11 -2.93 8.19
CA LYS A 50 3.60 -2.79 9.56
C LYS A 50 4.36 -3.70 10.52
N THR A 51 4.63 -3.20 11.72
CA THR A 51 5.17 -4.01 12.81
C THR A 51 4.07 -4.84 13.45
N LYS A 52 4.44 -5.94 14.11
CA LYS A 52 3.48 -6.77 14.85
C LYS A 52 2.67 -5.94 15.86
N ARG A 53 3.34 -5.04 16.60
CA ARG A 53 2.66 -4.20 17.63
C ARG A 53 1.65 -3.24 17.00
N MET A 54 1.92 -2.71 15.81
CA MET A 54 0.96 -1.87 15.08
C MET A 54 -0.24 -2.69 14.62
N LEU A 55 -0.03 -3.89 14.10
CA LEU A 55 -1.11 -4.81 13.73
C LEU A 55 -1.93 -5.23 14.97
N ASP A 56 -1.28 -5.59 16.07
CA ASP A 56 -1.95 -5.92 17.34
C ASP A 56 -2.91 -4.78 17.76
N TRP A 57 -2.49 -3.52 17.63
CA TRP A 57 -3.33 -2.37 17.93
C TRP A 57 -4.49 -2.20 16.93
N GLU A 58 -4.23 -2.31 15.64
CA GLU A 58 -5.28 -2.17 14.60
C GLU A 58 -6.37 -3.23 14.72
N TYR A 59 -5.99 -4.46 15.07
CA TYR A 59 -6.92 -5.59 15.19
C TYR A 59 -7.54 -5.72 16.59
N ALA A 60 -7.10 -4.95 17.57
CA ALA A 60 -7.63 -5.01 18.95
C ALA A 60 -9.15 -4.73 19.03
N SER A 61 -9.68 -3.90 18.14
CA SER A 61 -11.10 -3.54 18.07
C SER A 61 -11.95 -4.45 17.18
N VAL A 62 -11.33 -5.33 16.41
CA VAL A 62 -12.03 -6.23 15.48
C VAL A 62 -12.47 -7.48 16.22
N ARG A 63 -13.79 -7.74 16.26
CA ARG A 63 -14.39 -8.87 17.00
C ARG A 63 -13.94 -10.25 16.51
N GLU A 64 -13.48 -10.36 15.28
CA GLU A 64 -12.96 -11.60 14.72
C GLU A 64 -11.45 -11.64 14.90
N ARG A 65 -10.95 -12.62 15.63
CA ARG A 65 -9.53 -12.86 15.92
C ARG A 65 -8.82 -13.40 14.66
N ARG A 66 -8.54 -12.55 13.69
CA ARG A 66 -7.78 -12.89 12.47
C ARG A 66 -6.36 -12.29 12.45
N LEU A 67 -5.86 -11.94 13.63
CA LEU A 67 -4.51 -11.38 13.78
C LEU A 67 -3.39 -12.34 13.33
N PRO A 68 -3.45 -13.68 13.63
CA PRO A 68 -2.42 -14.61 13.16
C PRO A 68 -2.34 -14.68 11.62
N GLU A 69 -3.49 -14.71 10.95
CA GLU A 69 -3.58 -14.76 9.49
C GLU A 69 -3.05 -13.47 8.86
N ALA A 70 -3.46 -12.31 9.37
CA ALA A 70 -2.99 -11.02 8.88
C ALA A 70 -1.47 -10.86 9.07
N PHE A 71 -0.93 -11.33 10.20
CA PHE A 71 0.51 -11.30 10.46
C PHE A 71 1.27 -12.27 9.53
N SER A 72 0.73 -13.48 9.29
CA SER A 72 1.30 -14.42 8.33
C SER A 72 1.33 -13.84 6.92
N ALA A 73 0.21 -13.28 6.44
CA ALA A 73 0.12 -12.65 5.13
C ALA A 73 1.12 -11.49 4.97
N MET A 74 1.27 -10.65 6.01
CA MET A 74 2.27 -9.60 6.01
C MET A 74 3.70 -10.16 5.93
N GLN A 75 4.01 -11.22 6.68
CA GLN A 75 5.33 -11.86 6.63
C GLN A 75 5.61 -12.45 5.25
N ASP A 76 4.64 -13.11 4.63
CA ASP A 76 4.77 -13.67 3.28
C ASP A 76 5.02 -12.56 2.24
N GLN A 77 4.30 -11.44 2.34
CA GLN A 77 4.52 -10.27 1.48
C GLN A 77 5.90 -9.63 1.71
N LEU A 78 6.35 -9.52 2.96
CA LEU A 78 7.68 -8.98 3.28
C LEU A 78 8.79 -9.92 2.78
N GLN A 79 8.59 -11.23 2.92
CA GLN A 79 9.51 -12.23 2.37
C GLN A 79 9.56 -12.15 0.84
N TRP A 80 8.41 -12.00 0.18
CA TRP A 80 8.32 -11.78 -1.27
C TRP A 80 9.07 -10.52 -1.70
N LEU A 81 8.84 -9.41 -1.02
CA LEU A 81 9.56 -8.15 -1.25
C LEU A 81 11.08 -8.33 -1.08
N SER A 82 11.50 -9.06 -0.03
CA SER A 82 12.92 -9.33 0.27
C SER A 82 13.57 -10.27 -0.73
N SER A 83 12.80 -11.16 -1.36
CA SER A 83 13.32 -12.13 -2.35
C SER A 83 13.89 -11.46 -3.61
N GLY A 84 13.50 -10.20 -3.87
CA GLY A 84 13.97 -9.42 -5.02
C GLY A 84 13.36 -9.86 -6.35
N VAL A 85 12.27 -10.64 -6.32
CA VAL A 85 11.54 -11.07 -7.53
C VAL A 85 10.87 -9.87 -8.20
N SER A 86 10.38 -8.90 -7.41
CA SER A 86 9.73 -7.69 -7.90
C SER A 86 10.26 -6.45 -7.19
N ASP A 87 10.37 -5.34 -7.90
CA ASP A 87 10.62 -4.02 -7.30
C ASP A 87 9.30 -3.40 -6.83
N TYR A 88 9.35 -2.65 -5.71
CA TYR A 88 8.20 -1.98 -5.15
C TYR A 88 8.37 -0.47 -5.13
N GLU A 89 7.36 0.23 -5.59
CA GLU A 89 7.19 1.67 -5.45
C GLU A 89 5.92 1.94 -4.65
N ILE A 90 6.05 2.65 -3.53
CA ILE A 90 4.93 2.97 -2.65
C ILE A 90 4.81 4.50 -2.56
N ALA A 91 3.64 5.04 -2.88
CA ALA A 91 3.35 6.46 -2.72
C ALA A 91 2.41 6.64 -1.52
N VAL A 92 2.86 7.36 -0.49
CA VAL A 92 2.15 7.58 0.77
C VAL A 92 1.87 9.07 0.94
N PRO A 93 0.65 9.48 1.35
CA PRO A 93 0.43 10.86 1.74
C PRO A 93 1.34 11.25 2.92
N VAL A 94 2.04 12.37 2.84
CA VAL A 94 2.99 12.79 3.88
C VAL A 94 2.32 12.90 5.25
N HIS A 95 1.06 13.32 5.29
CA HIS A 95 0.30 13.44 6.54
C HIS A 95 0.04 12.11 7.26
N GLU A 96 0.10 10.95 6.57
CA GLU A 96 0.00 9.64 7.21
C GLU A 96 1.21 9.38 8.12
N ILE A 97 2.40 9.68 7.63
CA ILE A 97 3.64 9.57 8.41
C ILE A 97 3.65 10.57 9.57
N GLU A 98 3.26 11.82 9.31
CA GLU A 98 3.19 12.89 10.31
C GLU A 98 2.14 12.59 11.39
N SER A 99 0.95 12.11 11.00
CA SER A 99 -0.11 11.72 11.93
C SER A 99 0.28 10.54 12.80
N CYS A 100 1.00 9.56 12.23
CA CYS A 100 1.55 8.45 12.99
C CYS A 100 2.60 8.97 14.01
N ALA A 101 3.54 9.82 13.62
CA ALA A 101 4.51 10.41 14.53
C ALA A 101 3.84 11.19 15.66
N ALA A 102 2.86 12.02 15.34
CA ALA A 102 2.14 12.87 16.30
C ALA A 102 1.11 12.11 17.16
N GLY A 103 0.65 10.91 16.75
CA GLY A 103 -0.43 10.19 17.41
C GLY A 103 -1.79 10.84 17.25
N THR A 104 -2.04 11.38 16.06
CA THR A 104 -3.28 12.07 15.68
C THR A 104 -4.07 11.28 14.65
N ALA A 105 -5.27 11.76 14.31
CA ALA A 105 -6.16 11.16 13.31
C ALA A 105 -6.37 9.65 13.55
N TYR A 106 -6.05 8.82 12.59
CA TYR A 106 -6.17 7.36 12.67
C TYR A 106 -5.37 6.76 13.83
N TYR A 107 -4.20 7.33 14.15
CA TYR A 107 -3.25 6.81 15.16
C TYR A 107 -3.53 7.33 16.59
N LYS A 108 -4.68 7.97 16.80
CA LYS A 108 -5.07 8.44 18.14
C LYS A 108 -5.26 7.27 19.09
N GLY A 109 -4.51 7.29 20.20
CA GLY A 109 -4.52 6.22 21.20
C GLY A 109 -3.48 5.13 21.00
N VAL A 110 -2.71 5.16 19.91
CA VAL A 110 -1.52 4.31 19.76
C VAL A 110 -0.42 4.84 20.68
N GLU A 111 0.18 3.97 21.48
CA GLU A 111 1.31 4.34 22.34
C GLU A 111 2.48 4.93 21.52
N LYS A 112 3.15 5.94 22.07
CA LYS A 112 4.31 6.58 21.43
C LYS A 112 5.39 5.57 21.03
N SER A 113 5.67 4.59 21.92
CA SER A 113 6.64 3.53 21.67
C SER A 113 6.30 2.69 20.44
N VAL A 114 5.01 2.35 20.24
CA VAL A 114 4.53 1.57 19.08
C VAL A 114 4.67 2.37 17.79
N ARG A 115 4.26 3.64 17.84
CA ARG A 115 4.33 4.53 16.67
C ARG A 115 5.77 4.77 16.22
N TYR A 116 6.68 4.98 17.16
CA TYR A 116 8.08 5.23 16.87
C TYR A 116 8.81 3.97 16.41
N GLU A 117 8.49 2.80 16.98
CA GLU A 117 8.95 1.50 16.46
C GLU A 117 8.49 1.29 15.01
N GLN A 118 7.21 1.57 14.73
CA GLN A 118 6.63 1.45 13.39
C GLN A 118 7.34 2.35 12.37
N LEU A 119 7.53 3.62 12.69
CA LEU A 119 8.20 4.57 11.81
C LEU A 119 9.68 4.25 11.64
N GLY A 120 10.37 3.86 12.72
CA GLY A 120 11.76 3.40 12.67
C GLY A 120 11.90 2.18 11.75
N PHE A 121 11.00 1.21 11.85
CA PHE A 121 10.98 0.03 10.98
C PHE A 121 10.84 0.41 9.49
N ILE A 122 9.92 1.32 9.16
CA ILE A 122 9.77 1.80 7.77
C ILE A 122 11.06 2.46 7.29
N ALA A 123 11.68 3.34 8.11
CA ALA A 123 12.93 4.00 7.75
C ALA A 123 14.05 3.00 7.50
N ASP A 124 14.18 1.97 8.36
CA ASP A 124 15.17 0.92 8.22
C ASP A 124 14.97 0.09 6.95
N GLN A 125 13.71 -0.26 6.62
CA GLN A 125 13.40 -0.96 5.38
C GLN A 125 13.72 -0.12 4.13
N CYS A 126 13.46 1.21 4.17
CA CYS A 126 13.86 2.11 3.09
C CYS A 126 15.37 2.08 2.86
N ASP A 127 16.17 2.10 3.92
CA ASP A 127 17.64 2.09 3.79
C ASP A 127 18.17 0.73 3.33
N GLN A 128 17.65 -0.38 3.91
CA GLN A 128 18.15 -1.74 3.64
C GLN A 128 17.78 -2.26 2.25
N MET A 129 16.60 -1.87 1.75
CA MET A 129 16.04 -2.44 0.53
C MET A 129 16.15 -1.52 -0.69
N PHE A 130 16.71 -0.30 -0.55
CA PHE A 130 16.94 0.58 -1.69
C PHE A 130 17.92 -0.08 -2.69
N PRO A 131 17.68 -0.03 -4.01
CA PRO A 131 16.60 0.67 -4.72
C PRO A 131 15.35 -0.20 -5.01
N ARG A 132 15.27 -1.42 -4.50
CA ARG A 132 14.15 -2.35 -4.77
C ARG A 132 12.86 -1.91 -4.09
N LEU A 133 12.95 -1.31 -2.89
CA LEU A 133 11.86 -0.64 -2.22
C LEU A 133 12.08 0.87 -2.30
N ARG A 134 11.12 1.57 -2.89
CA ARG A 134 11.12 3.03 -2.99
C ARG A 134 9.81 3.57 -2.46
N ILE A 135 9.88 4.41 -1.43
CA ILE A 135 8.73 5.11 -0.87
C ILE A 135 8.82 6.58 -1.26
N PHE A 136 7.70 7.15 -1.68
CA PHE A 136 7.56 8.55 -2.05
C PHE A 136 6.46 9.17 -1.20
N LEU A 137 6.71 10.35 -0.63
CA LEU A 137 5.69 11.04 0.16
C LEU A 137 5.12 12.19 -0.66
N PHE A 138 3.81 12.20 -0.88
CA PHE A 138 3.13 13.25 -1.61
C PHE A 138 2.22 14.09 -0.70
N ASP A 139 1.97 15.34 -1.08
CA ASP A 139 1.05 16.23 -0.39
C ASP A 139 -0.38 16.02 -0.90
N ALA A 140 -1.25 15.45 -0.07
CA ALA A 140 -2.65 15.18 -0.42
C ALA A 140 -3.51 16.45 -0.60
N HIS A 141 -3.02 17.64 -0.24
CA HIS A 141 -3.67 18.92 -0.58
C HIS A 141 -3.41 19.33 -2.04
N ARG A 142 -2.34 18.81 -2.64
CA ARG A 142 -1.95 19.14 -4.03
C ARG A 142 -2.37 18.06 -5.00
N VAL A 143 -2.23 16.80 -4.58
CA VAL A 143 -2.53 15.63 -5.43
C VAL A 143 -3.30 14.60 -4.59
N PHE A 144 -4.29 13.96 -5.18
CA PHE A 144 -5.13 12.98 -4.49
C PHE A 144 -5.07 11.63 -5.19
N SER A 145 -5.09 10.56 -4.41
CA SER A 145 -5.27 9.20 -4.90
C SER A 145 -6.14 8.39 -3.94
N SER A 146 -6.98 7.53 -4.51
CA SER A 146 -7.56 6.41 -3.78
C SER A 146 -6.53 5.30 -3.60
N PRO A 147 -6.70 4.42 -2.58
CA PRO A 147 -5.86 3.24 -2.43
C PRO A 147 -5.90 2.37 -3.68
N VAL A 148 -4.74 2.09 -4.26
CA VAL A 148 -4.60 1.32 -5.49
C VAL A 148 -3.31 0.51 -5.47
N THR A 149 -3.35 -0.71 -5.99
CA THR A 149 -2.15 -1.52 -6.25
C THR A 149 -2.11 -1.89 -7.73
N ILE A 150 -0.95 -1.69 -8.36
CA ILE A 150 -0.74 -1.97 -9.77
C ILE A 150 0.34 -3.04 -9.86
N PHE A 151 -0.03 -4.18 -10.39
CA PHE A 151 0.78 -5.37 -10.53
C PHE A 151 1.31 -5.47 -11.98
N GLY A 152 2.46 -4.85 -12.21
CA GLY A 152 3.05 -4.77 -13.54
C GLY A 152 2.13 -4.14 -14.57
N PRO A 153 2.17 -4.58 -15.84
CA PRO A 153 1.34 -4.03 -16.89
C PRO A 153 -0.05 -4.68 -17.01
N ASN A 154 -0.32 -5.74 -16.21
CA ASN A 154 -1.42 -6.66 -16.48
C ASN A 154 -2.63 -6.51 -15.56
N LEU A 155 -2.43 -5.90 -14.39
CA LEU A 155 -3.48 -5.83 -13.37
C LEU A 155 -3.34 -4.55 -12.55
N ALA A 156 -4.46 -3.89 -12.30
CA ALA A 156 -4.57 -2.83 -11.30
C ALA A 156 -5.80 -3.09 -10.41
N VAL A 157 -5.65 -2.84 -9.11
CA VAL A 157 -6.67 -3.16 -8.11
C VAL A 157 -6.92 -1.93 -7.25
N VAL A 158 -8.16 -1.46 -7.20
CA VAL A 158 -8.60 -0.36 -6.34
C VAL A 158 -9.33 -0.94 -5.14
N TYR A 159 -8.92 -0.55 -3.94
CA TYR A 159 -9.56 -0.95 -2.70
C TYR A 159 -10.71 0.01 -2.33
N VAL A 160 -11.91 -0.53 -2.12
CA VAL A 160 -13.12 0.24 -1.77
C VAL A 160 -13.72 -0.21 -0.42
N GLY A 161 -12.90 -0.63 0.52
CA GLY A 161 -13.29 -0.97 1.89
C GLY A 161 -13.76 -2.41 2.08
N GLN A 162 -14.78 -2.85 1.36
CA GLN A 162 -15.31 -4.23 1.48
C GLN A 162 -15.06 -5.08 0.23
N CYS A 163 -14.47 -4.52 -0.81
CA CYS A 163 -14.15 -5.24 -2.03
C CYS A 163 -12.98 -4.60 -2.77
N TYR A 164 -12.44 -5.36 -3.69
CA TYR A 164 -11.45 -4.93 -4.67
C TYR A 164 -12.11 -4.81 -6.04
N LEU A 165 -11.82 -3.70 -6.72
CA LEU A 165 -12.13 -3.52 -8.15
C LEU A 165 -10.88 -3.83 -8.94
N ALA A 166 -10.85 -4.97 -9.62
CA ALA A 166 -9.71 -5.40 -10.42
C ALA A 166 -9.92 -5.05 -11.89
N PHE A 167 -8.90 -4.42 -12.49
CA PHE A 167 -8.87 -3.99 -13.88
C PHE A 167 -7.76 -4.74 -14.61
N ARG A 168 -8.09 -5.43 -15.70
CA ARG A 168 -7.13 -6.15 -16.55
C ARG A 168 -7.02 -5.57 -17.96
N GLU A 169 -7.82 -4.56 -18.28
CA GLU A 169 -7.73 -3.85 -19.55
C GLU A 169 -6.45 -3.01 -19.61
N VAL A 170 -5.64 -3.22 -20.64
CA VAL A 170 -4.33 -2.57 -20.80
C VAL A 170 -4.41 -1.05 -20.65
N GLU A 171 -5.40 -0.42 -21.28
CA GLU A 171 -5.56 1.05 -21.22
C GLU A 171 -5.91 1.56 -19.83
N ARG A 172 -6.68 0.80 -19.06
CA ARG A 172 -7.03 1.16 -17.65
C ARG A 172 -5.83 0.98 -16.73
N VAL A 173 -5.10 -0.13 -16.85
CA VAL A 173 -3.87 -0.37 -16.10
C VAL A 173 -2.83 0.69 -16.42
N LYS A 174 -2.67 1.05 -17.69
CA LYS A 174 -1.78 2.14 -18.12
C LYS A 174 -2.19 3.50 -17.57
N SER A 175 -3.49 3.80 -17.55
CA SER A 175 -4.01 5.04 -16.97
C SER A 175 -3.69 5.16 -15.48
N LEU A 176 -3.92 4.07 -14.71
CA LEU A 176 -3.60 4.03 -13.28
C LEU A 176 -2.09 4.08 -13.04
N SER A 177 -1.29 3.43 -13.90
CA SER A 177 0.18 3.54 -13.85
C SER A 177 0.66 4.97 -14.09
N SER A 178 0.07 5.67 -15.06
CA SER A 178 0.38 7.08 -15.33
C SER A 178 -0.02 8.00 -14.18
N HIS A 179 -1.14 7.69 -13.50
CA HIS A 179 -1.54 8.38 -12.29
C HIS A 179 -0.53 8.18 -11.15
N PHE A 180 -0.06 6.95 -10.95
CA PHE A 180 0.99 6.69 -9.96
C PHE A 180 2.30 7.42 -10.29
N ASP A 181 2.73 7.40 -11.56
CA ASP A 181 3.92 8.15 -12.00
C ASP A 181 3.76 9.67 -11.78
N TRP A 182 2.53 10.20 -11.84
CA TRP A 182 2.25 11.57 -11.48
C TRP A 182 2.42 11.83 -9.98
N LEU A 183 1.91 10.94 -9.09
CA LEU A 183 2.14 11.05 -7.65
C LEU A 183 3.64 11.06 -7.31
N VAL A 184 4.42 10.22 -7.97
CA VAL A 184 5.88 10.16 -7.77
C VAL A 184 6.56 11.47 -8.20
N ARG A 185 6.16 12.08 -9.31
CA ARG A 185 6.69 13.37 -9.76
C ARG A 185 6.35 14.54 -8.83
N GLU A 186 5.15 14.49 -8.22
CA GLU A 186 4.68 15.51 -7.27
C GLU A 186 5.07 15.23 -5.82
N ALA A 187 5.89 14.18 -5.59
CA ALA A 187 6.33 13.83 -4.24
C ALA A 187 7.12 14.98 -3.61
N VAL A 188 6.77 15.33 -2.37
CA VAL A 188 7.45 16.37 -1.58
C VAL A 188 8.67 15.79 -0.84
N VAL A 189 8.71 14.46 -0.67
CA VAL A 189 9.89 13.73 -0.18
C VAL A 189 10.13 12.56 -1.13
N ASP A 190 11.27 12.56 -1.79
CA ASP A 190 11.68 11.49 -2.69
C ASP A 190 12.20 10.25 -1.94
N ALA A 191 12.30 9.12 -2.65
CA ALA A 191 12.65 7.83 -2.06
C ALA A 191 14.03 7.79 -1.36
N ARG A 192 14.95 8.68 -1.69
CA ARG A 192 16.28 8.73 -1.04
C ARG A 192 16.27 9.47 0.28
N ASN A 193 15.25 10.33 0.47
CA ASN A 193 15.14 11.22 1.62
C ASN A 193 14.10 10.76 2.64
N VAL A 194 13.28 9.73 2.32
CA VAL A 194 12.19 9.28 3.19
C VAL A 194 12.69 8.78 4.55
N SER A 195 13.76 7.98 4.60
CA SER A 195 14.29 7.47 5.86
C SER A 195 14.76 8.61 6.77
N THR A 196 15.50 9.58 6.22
CA THR A 196 15.94 10.77 6.95
C THR A 196 14.76 11.61 7.42
N HIS A 197 13.75 11.82 6.56
CA HIS A 197 12.53 12.55 6.91
C HIS A 197 11.81 11.87 8.10
N ILE A 198 11.58 10.56 8.03
CA ILE A 198 10.92 9.81 9.11
C ILE A 198 11.71 9.90 10.42
N ARG A 199 13.03 9.71 10.39
CA ARG A 199 13.88 9.82 11.59
C ARG A 199 13.77 11.20 12.23
N SER A 200 13.74 12.26 11.43
CA SER A 200 13.58 13.63 11.94
C SER A 200 12.25 13.87 12.68
N LEU A 201 11.22 13.06 12.43
CA LEU A 201 9.92 13.14 13.11
C LEU A 201 9.92 12.39 14.46
N ILE A 202 10.72 11.34 14.59
CA ILE A 202 10.78 10.52 15.82
C ILE A 202 11.83 11.00 16.81
N GLU A 203 12.79 11.83 16.39
CA GLU A 203 13.84 12.43 17.22
C GLU A 203 13.41 13.74 17.91
N ARG A 204 12.21 14.23 17.58
CA ARG A 204 11.60 15.41 18.22
C ARG A 204 10.83 15.03 19.46
#